data_240038a45a2598a5f5c72e2c2f5b53a6
#
_entry.id   240038a45a2598a5f5c72e2c2f5b53a6
#
_cell.length_a   1.000
_cell.length_b   1.000
_cell.length_c   1.000
_cell.angle_alpha   90.00
_cell.angle_beta   90.00
_cell.angle_gamma   90.00
#
_symmetry.space_group_name_H-M   'P 1'
#
loop_
_entity.id
_entity.type
_entity.pdbx_description
1 polymer ?
#
loop_
_entity_poly.entity_id
_entity_poly.type
_entity_poly.pdbx_seq_one_letter_code
_entity_poly.pdbx_strand_id
1 'polypeptide(L)'
;MIYLDNNATTKVDEKVLEEMLPYLQNEYANPSSMYDFAKKPAAAIKESRAKIRDFLGANNEKEIVFTSCGSESANTAIKGVVSCNKEKRHLITTKVEHPCVLNTYKALEKQGYEVDYIGVNSQGELDIEELKSKIRKDTALV
;
A
#
# COMPACT_ATOMS: atom_id res chain seq x y z
N MET A 1 -20.12 -19.36 -15.64
CA MET A 1 -19.21 -18.29 -16.14
C MET A 1 -17.81 -18.59 -15.64
N ILE A 2 -16.80 -18.55 -16.50
CA ILE A 2 -15.39 -18.66 -16.09
C ILE A 2 -14.84 -17.24 -16.00
N TYR A 3 -14.39 -16.84 -14.79
CA TYR A 3 -13.80 -15.52 -14.54
C TYR A 3 -12.28 -15.67 -14.38
N LEU A 4 -11.51 -15.01 -15.25
CA LEU A 4 -10.04 -15.14 -15.33
C LEU A 4 -9.29 -13.83 -15.02
N ASP A 5 -10.01 -12.75 -14.70
CA ASP A 5 -9.42 -11.44 -14.44
C ASP A 5 -9.30 -11.14 -12.95
N ASN A 6 -8.64 -12.04 -12.21
CA ASN A 6 -8.43 -11.88 -10.76
C ASN A 6 -7.49 -10.71 -10.40
N ASN A 7 -6.75 -10.16 -11.38
CA ASN A 7 -5.98 -8.92 -11.20
C ASN A 7 -6.88 -7.69 -11.02
N ALA A 8 -8.05 -7.67 -11.66
CA ALA A 8 -9.00 -6.57 -11.50
C ALA A 8 -9.75 -6.69 -10.18
N THR A 9 -10.27 -7.88 -9.87
CA THR A 9 -10.94 -8.17 -8.60
C THR A 9 -11.01 -9.68 -8.36
N THR A 10 -11.10 -10.08 -7.11
CA THR A 10 -11.21 -11.48 -6.70
C THR A 10 -12.42 -11.65 -5.79
N LYS A 11 -13.18 -12.75 -5.97
CA LYS A 11 -14.26 -13.12 -5.06
C LYS A 11 -13.71 -13.24 -3.63
N VAL A 12 -14.42 -12.69 -2.66
CA VAL A 12 -14.09 -12.90 -1.25
C VAL A 12 -14.21 -14.40 -0.93
N ASP A 13 -13.20 -14.96 -0.30
CA ASP A 13 -13.22 -16.34 0.18
C ASP A 13 -14.36 -16.55 1.20
N GLU A 14 -15.02 -17.70 1.14
CA GLU A 14 -16.20 -17.96 1.97
C GLU A 14 -15.87 -17.93 3.47
N LYS A 15 -14.71 -18.46 3.86
CA LYS A 15 -14.26 -18.42 5.27
C LYS A 15 -13.94 -17.00 5.73
N VAL A 16 -13.40 -16.17 4.83
CA VAL A 16 -13.15 -14.75 5.12
C VAL A 16 -14.47 -14.02 5.31
N LEU A 17 -15.46 -14.29 4.46
CA LEU A 17 -16.79 -13.69 4.58
C LEU A 17 -17.46 -14.10 5.91
N GLU A 18 -17.39 -15.36 6.30
CA GLU A 18 -17.92 -15.86 7.58
C GLU A 18 -17.32 -15.13 8.78
N GLU A 19 -15.98 -14.88 8.77
CA GLU A 19 -15.29 -14.12 9.81
C GLU A 19 -15.65 -12.62 9.82
N MET A 20 -16.00 -12.04 8.67
CA MET A 20 -16.40 -10.64 8.55
C MET A 20 -17.84 -10.38 9.00
N LEU A 21 -18.76 -11.30 8.74
CA LEU A 21 -20.21 -11.11 8.99
C LEU A 21 -20.55 -10.66 10.42
N PRO A 22 -19.95 -11.22 11.49
CA PRO A 22 -20.25 -10.77 12.86
C PRO A 22 -19.98 -9.27 13.07
N TYR A 23 -18.92 -8.72 12.45
CA TYR A 23 -18.57 -7.30 12.58
C TYR A 23 -19.46 -6.37 11.75
N LEU A 24 -20.11 -6.89 10.72
CA LEU A 24 -21.08 -6.14 9.92
C LEU A 24 -22.48 -6.15 10.53
N GLN A 25 -22.82 -7.16 11.33
CA GLN A 25 -24.18 -7.37 11.84
C GLN A 25 -24.31 -7.07 13.33
N ASN A 26 -23.40 -7.54 14.16
CA ASN A 26 -23.55 -7.57 15.61
C ASN A 26 -22.47 -6.77 16.34
N GLU A 27 -21.22 -6.83 15.89
CA GLU A 27 -20.04 -6.27 16.57
C GLU A 27 -19.55 -4.99 15.86
N TYR A 28 -20.46 -4.15 15.44
CA TYR A 28 -20.21 -2.98 14.57
C TYR A 28 -19.77 -1.70 15.31
N ALA A 29 -19.52 -1.79 16.62
CA ALA A 29 -19.12 -0.62 17.40
C ALA A 29 -17.80 -0.02 16.93
N ASN A 30 -17.67 1.30 17.05
CA ASN A 30 -16.42 1.98 16.78
C ASN A 30 -15.33 1.47 17.74
N PRO A 31 -14.25 0.84 17.24
CA PRO A 31 -13.19 0.25 18.06
C PRO A 31 -12.43 1.25 18.93
N SER A 32 -12.54 2.56 18.65
CA SER A 32 -11.93 3.63 19.47
C SER A 32 -12.79 4.09 20.65
N SER A 33 -14.01 3.57 20.78
CA SER A 33 -14.90 3.94 21.88
C SER A 33 -14.52 3.23 23.18
N MET A 34 -14.86 3.86 24.32
CA MET A 34 -14.46 3.37 25.65
C MET A 34 -15.47 2.41 26.32
N TYR A 35 -16.65 2.21 25.75
CA TYR A 35 -17.66 1.32 26.30
C TYR A 35 -17.44 -0.14 25.89
N ASP A 36 -18.05 -1.06 26.64
CA ASP A 36 -17.80 -2.51 26.51
C ASP A 36 -18.10 -3.08 25.12
N PHE A 37 -19.13 -2.56 24.44
CA PHE A 37 -19.49 -3.00 23.10
C PHE A 37 -18.37 -2.78 22.07
N ALA A 38 -17.46 -1.83 22.29
CA ALA A 38 -16.33 -1.56 21.41
C ALA A 38 -15.11 -2.49 21.65
N LYS A 39 -15.07 -3.21 22.77
CA LYS A 39 -13.89 -4.01 23.14
C LYS A 39 -13.60 -5.14 22.16
N LYS A 40 -14.63 -5.81 21.66
CA LYS A 40 -14.48 -6.94 20.75
C LYS A 40 -13.94 -6.51 19.37
N PRO A 41 -14.51 -5.52 18.67
CA PRO A 41 -13.91 -5.02 17.44
C PRO A 41 -12.49 -4.43 17.63
N ALA A 42 -12.23 -3.76 18.76
CA ALA A 42 -10.90 -3.27 19.07
C ALA A 42 -9.88 -4.41 19.22
N ALA A 43 -10.24 -5.47 19.93
CA ALA A 43 -9.39 -6.66 20.09
C ALA A 43 -9.13 -7.36 18.75
N ALA A 44 -10.15 -7.51 17.90
CA ALA A 44 -10.01 -8.12 16.58
C ALA A 44 -9.04 -7.35 15.66
N ILE A 45 -9.11 -6.02 15.63
CA ILE A 45 -8.17 -5.19 14.86
C ILE A 45 -6.74 -5.35 15.39
N LYS A 46 -6.58 -5.33 16.71
CA LYS A 46 -5.26 -5.49 17.35
C LYS A 46 -4.65 -6.86 17.02
N GLU A 47 -5.43 -7.93 17.16
CA GLU A 47 -4.98 -9.29 16.84
C GLU A 47 -4.65 -9.45 15.36
N SER A 48 -5.49 -8.94 14.46
CA SER A 48 -5.24 -8.98 13.02
C SER A 48 -3.96 -8.23 12.66
N ARG A 49 -3.72 -7.08 13.28
CA ARG A 49 -2.48 -6.31 13.10
C ARG A 49 -1.25 -7.07 13.56
N ALA A 50 -1.31 -7.71 14.72
CA ALA A 50 -0.24 -8.54 15.24
C ALA A 50 0.08 -9.71 14.32
N LYS A 51 -0.94 -10.41 13.81
CA LYS A 51 -0.76 -11.50 12.83
C LYS A 51 -0.08 -11.04 11.54
N ILE A 52 -0.49 -9.88 11.01
CA ILE A 52 0.11 -9.32 9.80
C ILE A 52 1.55 -8.87 10.06
N ARG A 53 1.82 -8.22 11.21
CA ARG A 53 3.18 -7.88 11.65
C ARG A 53 4.08 -9.11 11.65
N ASP A 54 3.65 -10.20 12.28
CA ASP A 54 4.43 -11.44 12.39
C ASP A 54 4.65 -12.09 11.03
N PHE A 55 3.61 -12.13 10.18
CA PHE A 55 3.67 -12.67 8.83
C PHE A 55 4.66 -11.91 7.93
N LEU A 56 4.70 -10.58 8.04
CA LEU A 56 5.60 -9.72 7.27
C LEU A 56 7.00 -9.58 7.91
N GLY A 57 7.21 -10.09 9.13
CA GLY A 57 8.47 -9.92 9.85
C GLY A 57 8.73 -8.49 10.30
N ALA A 58 7.69 -7.68 10.48
CA ALA A 58 7.82 -6.32 10.98
C ALA A 58 8.13 -6.32 12.50
N ASN A 59 8.91 -5.32 12.96
CA ASN A 59 9.33 -5.26 14.35
C ASN A 59 8.24 -4.73 15.29
N ASN A 60 7.32 -3.92 14.77
CA ASN A 60 6.33 -3.24 15.59
C ASN A 60 4.96 -3.20 14.88
N GLU A 61 3.88 -3.34 15.65
CA GLU A 61 2.51 -3.22 15.14
C GLU A 61 2.21 -1.86 14.51
N LYS A 62 2.92 -0.79 14.89
CA LYS A 62 2.79 0.55 14.30
C LYS A 62 3.31 0.63 12.85
N GLU A 63 4.10 -0.34 12.41
CA GLU A 63 4.55 -0.44 11.02
C GLU A 63 3.45 -0.97 10.11
N ILE A 64 2.37 -1.54 10.67
CA ILE A 64 1.23 -2.04 9.93
C ILE A 64 0.14 -0.98 9.92
N VAL A 65 -0.17 -0.46 8.73
CA VAL A 65 -1.21 0.54 8.52
C VAL A 65 -2.31 -0.06 7.65
N PHE A 66 -3.52 -0.17 8.19
CA PHE A 66 -4.69 -0.55 7.41
C PHE A 66 -5.20 0.64 6.61
N THR A 67 -5.49 0.40 5.33
CA THR A 67 -6.03 1.38 4.39
C THR A 67 -7.30 0.84 3.74
N SER A 68 -8.07 1.69 3.10
CA SER A 68 -9.32 1.29 2.44
C SER A 68 -9.09 0.50 1.15
N CYS A 69 -7.95 0.69 0.49
CA CYS A 69 -7.64 0.04 -0.78
C CYS A 69 -6.15 0.19 -1.16
N GLY A 70 -5.72 -0.55 -2.18
CA GLY A 70 -4.34 -0.47 -2.70
C GLY A 70 -3.95 0.92 -3.19
N SER A 71 -4.87 1.70 -3.77
CA SER A 71 -4.59 3.07 -4.19
C SER A 71 -4.26 3.99 -3.01
N GLU A 72 -4.95 3.84 -1.88
CA GLU A 72 -4.63 4.57 -0.66
C GLU A 72 -3.28 4.11 -0.10
N SER A 73 -3.01 2.82 -0.08
CA SER A 73 -1.72 2.26 0.38
C SER A 73 -0.56 2.83 -0.42
N ALA A 74 -0.62 2.77 -1.76
CA ALA A 74 0.42 3.29 -2.65
C ALA A 74 0.64 4.80 -2.44
N ASN A 75 -0.44 5.59 -2.39
CA ASN A 75 -0.35 7.03 -2.16
C ASN A 75 0.23 7.36 -0.79
N THR A 76 -0.17 6.63 0.26
CA THR A 76 0.33 6.82 1.62
C THR A 76 1.82 6.50 1.70
N ALA A 77 2.26 5.40 1.10
CA ALA A 77 3.67 5.02 1.08
C ALA A 77 4.52 6.05 0.32
N ILE A 78 4.15 6.38 -0.92
CA ILE A 78 4.92 7.31 -1.76
C ILE A 78 5.00 8.69 -1.10
N LYS A 79 3.86 9.28 -0.75
CA LYS A 79 3.82 10.63 -0.15
C LYS A 79 4.44 10.66 1.24
N GLY A 80 4.30 9.58 2.01
CA GLY A 80 4.92 9.43 3.33
C GLY A 80 6.43 9.47 3.25
N VAL A 81 7.03 8.65 2.38
CA VAL A 81 8.50 8.64 2.17
C VAL A 81 9.00 10.01 1.71
N VAL A 82 8.32 10.61 0.73
CA VAL A 82 8.68 11.94 0.21
C VAL A 82 8.60 13.01 1.30
N SER A 83 7.57 12.99 2.15
CA SER A 83 7.39 13.97 3.22
C SER A 83 8.44 13.85 4.33
N CYS A 84 8.97 12.65 4.54
CA CYS A 84 10.03 12.38 5.51
C CYS A 84 11.45 12.68 4.98
N ASN A 85 11.62 12.84 3.66
CA ASN A 85 12.91 13.07 2.99
C ASN A 85 12.88 14.38 2.18
N LYS A 86 12.51 15.47 2.81
CA LYS A 86 12.27 16.77 2.14
C LYS A 86 13.49 17.36 1.42
N GLU A 87 14.69 16.98 1.83
CA GLU A 87 15.96 17.37 1.22
C GLU A 87 16.25 16.61 -0.08
N LYS A 88 15.60 15.46 -0.28
CA LYS A 88 15.76 14.63 -1.47
C LYS A 88 14.65 14.95 -2.48
N ARG A 89 15.05 15.21 -3.72
CA ARG A 89 14.12 15.68 -4.76
C ARG A 89 14.00 14.74 -5.95
N HIS A 90 14.68 13.60 -5.93
CA HIS A 90 14.67 12.65 -7.01
C HIS A 90 13.89 11.38 -6.63
N LEU A 91 13.10 10.91 -7.57
CA LEU A 91 12.25 9.72 -7.45
C LEU A 91 12.43 8.85 -8.70
N ILE A 92 12.32 7.56 -8.55
CA ILE A 92 12.34 6.62 -9.67
C ILE A 92 11.10 5.75 -9.63
N THR A 93 10.52 5.48 -10.78
CA THR A 93 9.40 4.54 -10.93
C THR A 93 9.43 3.87 -12.30
N THR A 94 8.55 2.92 -12.57
CA THR A 94 8.46 2.30 -13.89
C THR A 94 7.40 2.97 -14.79
N LYS A 95 7.50 2.79 -16.11
CA LYS A 95 6.50 3.27 -17.07
C LYS A 95 5.21 2.44 -17.06
N VAL A 96 5.24 1.26 -16.45
CA VAL A 96 4.16 0.26 -16.51
C VAL A 96 3.39 0.13 -15.20
N GLU A 97 3.59 1.07 -14.27
CA GLU A 97 2.88 1.10 -13.01
C GLU A 97 1.37 1.33 -13.16
N HIS A 98 0.61 0.90 -12.16
CA HIS A 98 -0.81 1.22 -12.08
C HIS A 98 -1.04 2.75 -12.04
N PRO A 99 -2.13 3.27 -12.61
CA PRO A 99 -2.43 4.70 -12.62
C PRO A 99 -2.39 5.40 -11.26
N CYS A 100 -2.72 4.72 -10.15
CA CYS A 100 -2.62 5.31 -8.81
C CYS A 100 -1.18 5.63 -8.39
N VAL A 101 -0.19 4.90 -8.90
CA VAL A 101 1.23 5.17 -8.72
C VAL A 101 1.66 6.28 -9.68
N LEU A 102 1.48 6.09 -11.00
CA LEU A 102 1.90 7.06 -12.01
C LEU A 102 1.35 8.46 -11.79
N ASN A 103 0.06 8.57 -11.44
CA ASN A 103 -0.57 9.87 -11.18
C ASN A 103 -0.02 10.54 -9.91
N THR A 104 0.38 9.74 -8.91
CA THR A 104 1.04 10.27 -7.72
C THR A 104 2.42 10.85 -8.05
N TYR A 105 3.23 10.15 -8.85
CA TYR A 105 4.53 10.66 -9.30
C TYR A 105 4.37 11.92 -10.16
N LYS A 106 3.45 11.94 -11.13
CA LYS A 106 3.12 13.14 -11.92
C LYS A 106 2.67 14.33 -11.06
N ALA A 107 1.97 14.08 -9.96
CA ALA A 107 1.59 15.13 -9.03
C ALA A 107 2.81 15.67 -8.25
N LEU A 108 3.77 14.81 -7.92
CA LEU A 108 5.03 15.21 -7.28
C LEU A 108 5.94 15.98 -8.24
N GLU A 109 5.99 15.62 -9.54
CA GLU A 109 6.69 16.43 -10.56
C GLU A 109 6.20 17.88 -10.59
N LYS A 110 4.86 18.09 -10.52
CA LYS A 110 4.28 19.44 -10.43
C LYS A 110 4.68 20.20 -9.16
N GLN A 111 5.15 19.48 -8.13
CA GLN A 111 5.66 20.07 -6.88
C GLN A 111 7.19 20.25 -6.89
N GLY A 112 7.84 20.03 -8.03
CA GLY A 112 9.28 20.23 -8.24
C GLY A 112 10.16 19.04 -7.88
N TYR A 113 9.59 17.83 -7.85
CA TYR A 113 10.39 16.61 -7.80
C TYR A 113 10.81 16.19 -9.21
N GLU A 114 12.03 15.68 -9.34
CA GLU A 114 12.49 15.03 -10.57
C GLU A 114 12.10 13.55 -10.52
N VAL A 115 11.52 13.02 -11.61
CA VAL A 115 11.09 11.62 -11.70
C VAL A 115 11.70 10.95 -12.91
N ASP A 116 12.46 9.90 -12.70
CA ASP A 116 12.90 8.99 -13.74
C ASP A 116 11.88 7.83 -13.89
N TYR A 117 11.45 7.60 -15.13
CA TYR A 117 10.53 6.52 -15.49
C TYR A 117 11.29 5.43 -16.24
N ILE A 118 11.59 4.34 -15.57
CA ILE A 118 12.33 3.20 -16.15
C ILE A 118 11.42 2.40 -17.09
N GLY A 119 11.96 2.03 -18.24
CA GLY A 119 11.25 1.19 -19.20
C GLY A 119 11.28 -0.29 -18.82
N VAL A 120 10.48 -1.07 -19.55
CA VAL A 120 10.52 -2.54 -19.54
C VAL A 120 10.67 -3.06 -20.96
N ASN A 121 11.20 -4.26 -21.11
CA ASN A 121 11.27 -4.92 -22.41
C ASN A 121 9.91 -5.48 -22.85
N SER A 122 9.85 -6.17 -24.00
CA SER A 122 8.61 -6.75 -24.54
C SER A 122 8.00 -7.86 -23.67
N GLN A 123 8.74 -8.41 -22.72
CA GLN A 123 8.30 -9.42 -21.75
C GLN A 123 7.88 -8.81 -20.41
N GLY A 124 8.01 -7.48 -20.24
CA GLY A 124 7.67 -6.79 -19.01
C GLY A 124 8.80 -6.80 -17.97
N GLU A 125 10.01 -7.21 -18.35
CA GLU A 125 11.15 -7.22 -17.44
C GLU A 125 11.80 -5.86 -17.35
N LEU A 126 12.14 -5.44 -16.13
CA LEU A 126 12.81 -4.17 -15.83
C LEU A 126 14.29 -4.23 -16.21
N ASP A 127 14.82 -3.17 -16.81
CA ASP A 127 16.24 -2.98 -16.98
C ASP A 127 16.89 -2.55 -15.66
N ILE A 128 17.50 -3.51 -14.99
CA ILE A 128 18.13 -3.31 -13.67
C ILE A 128 19.38 -2.43 -13.80
N GLU A 129 20.10 -2.49 -14.90
CA GLU A 129 21.30 -1.65 -15.10
C GLU A 129 20.90 -0.19 -15.39
N GLU A 130 19.83 0.03 -16.17
CA GLU A 130 19.23 1.36 -16.29
C GLU A 130 18.81 1.90 -14.91
N LEU A 131 18.07 1.12 -14.12
CA LEU A 131 17.64 1.50 -12.77
C LEU A 131 18.84 1.89 -11.89
N LYS A 132 19.86 1.06 -11.80
CA LYS A 132 21.06 1.33 -11.01
C LYS A 132 21.76 2.62 -11.45
N SER A 133 21.85 2.87 -12.75
CA SER A 133 22.49 4.07 -13.31
C SER A 133 21.77 5.37 -12.95
N LYS A 134 20.47 5.29 -12.66
CA LYS A 134 19.61 6.43 -12.29
C LYS A 134 19.61 6.75 -10.81
N ILE A 135 20.06 5.84 -9.96
CA ILE A 135 20.10 6.07 -8.50
C ILE A 135 21.14 7.14 -8.17
N ARG A 136 20.71 8.19 -7.48
CA ARG A 136 21.54 9.33 -7.05
C ARG A 136 21.51 9.48 -5.53
N LYS A 137 22.40 10.34 -5.00
CA LYS A 137 22.43 10.63 -3.54
C LYS A 137 21.13 11.25 -3.04
N ASP A 138 20.48 12.03 -3.88
CA ASP A 138 19.20 12.70 -3.60
C ASP A 138 17.97 11.87 -4.02
N THR A 139 18.14 10.60 -4.41
CA THR A 139 17.02 9.68 -4.63
C THR A 139 16.34 9.38 -3.30
N ALA A 140 15.06 9.75 -3.19
CA ALA A 140 14.25 9.50 -2.01
C ALA A 140 13.54 8.16 -2.04
N LEU A 141 13.11 7.72 -3.23
CA LEU A 141 12.30 6.52 -3.40
C LEU A 141 12.54 5.92 -4.80
N VAL A 142 12.53 4.60 -4.83
CA VAL A 142 12.51 3.77 -6.04
C VAL A 142 11.28 2.88 -5.99
#